data_c3da969c14336257fd86b68287585a4e
#
_entry.id   c3da969c14336257fd86b68287585a4e
#
_cell.length_a   1.000
_cell.length_b   1.000
_cell.length_c   1.000
_cell.angle_alpha   90.00
_cell.angle_beta   90.00
_cell.angle_gamma   90.00
#
_symmetry.space_group_name_H-M   'P 1'
#
loop_
_entity.id
_entity.type
_entity.pdbx_description
1 polymer ?
#
loop_
_entity_poly.entity_id
_entity_poly.type
_entity_poly.pdbx_seq_one_letter_code
_entity_poly.pdbx_strand_id
1 'polypeptide(L)'
;MNTNNSVMALATTFADRGDWTVEQQFVLQMGSSYLLAHGIGTPLQRDAVTTVEVPADGEYNLLVRTKNWTKHWSDGPTPGIFQVLVDGVADAATFGTDKVDWYWQRGGKIALKKGKHTLALHDLTGFDGRCDAVVLTTSDEMPGDSLDEYRALRARLLGPETPVDKGEFDFVVVGGGISGICAALAAARLGCKVALVQDRYVLGGNNSSEVRVGLGGQINVDPYPSLGYLLNEIGPDRIGNARGAHHYQDDKKLKVVLAEKNITLFLGYTVTEVEKMGDTIRSVVAVE
;
A
#
# COMPACT_ATOMS: atom_id res chain seq x y z
N MET A 1 -5.34 -15.38 20.50
CA MET A 1 -5.94 -16.36 19.56
C MET A 1 -5.02 -17.58 19.45
N ASN A 2 -5.57 -18.79 19.54
CA ASN A 2 -4.85 -20.02 19.20
C ASN A 2 -4.66 -20.08 17.69
N THR A 3 -3.44 -20.31 17.22
CA THR A 3 -3.08 -20.30 15.79
C THR A 3 -2.97 -21.69 15.17
N ASN A 4 -3.25 -22.76 15.95
CA ASN A 4 -3.32 -24.12 15.41
C ASN A 4 -4.40 -24.19 14.32
N ASN A 5 -4.07 -24.80 13.19
CA ASN A 5 -4.93 -24.86 12.02
C ASN A 5 -5.45 -23.47 11.58
N SER A 6 -4.57 -22.48 11.54
CA SER A 6 -4.86 -21.16 11.03
C SER A 6 -3.97 -20.84 9.84
N VAL A 7 -4.51 -20.10 8.88
CA VAL A 7 -3.78 -19.58 7.72
C VAL A 7 -4.12 -18.11 7.54
N MET A 8 -3.13 -17.29 7.21
CA MET A 8 -3.27 -15.86 6.99
C MET A 8 -2.81 -15.50 5.59
N ALA A 9 -3.59 -14.68 4.91
CA ALA A 9 -3.21 -14.06 3.65
C ALA A 9 -3.23 -12.54 3.82
N LEU A 10 -2.10 -11.88 3.60
CA LEU A 10 -2.03 -10.42 3.51
C LEU A 10 -2.60 -9.99 2.16
N ALA A 11 -3.54 -9.05 2.14
CA ALA A 11 -4.23 -8.67 0.92
C ALA A 11 -3.28 -8.16 -0.17
N THR A 12 -2.25 -7.41 0.20
CA THR A 12 -1.25 -6.88 -0.74
C THR A 12 -0.40 -7.96 -1.42
N THR A 13 -0.33 -9.17 -0.84
CA THR A 13 0.40 -10.30 -1.41
C THR A 13 -0.47 -11.22 -2.28
N PHE A 14 -1.72 -10.84 -2.55
CA PHE A 14 -2.58 -11.61 -3.44
C PHE A 14 -1.95 -11.75 -4.84
N ALA A 15 -2.02 -12.96 -5.39
CA ALA A 15 -1.35 -13.30 -6.64
C ALA A 15 -1.90 -12.51 -7.84
N ASP A 16 -3.20 -12.24 -7.87
CA ASP A 16 -3.84 -11.28 -8.77
C ASP A 16 -4.62 -10.27 -7.91
N ARG A 17 -4.30 -9.00 -8.04
CA ARG A 17 -4.98 -7.93 -7.30
C ARG A 17 -6.24 -7.43 -8.02
N GLY A 18 -6.50 -7.92 -9.22
CA GLY A 18 -7.63 -7.46 -10.03
C GLY A 18 -7.57 -5.96 -10.27
N ASP A 19 -8.66 -5.26 -9.91
CA ASP A 19 -8.74 -3.80 -10.00
C ASP A 19 -8.52 -3.11 -8.63
N TRP A 20 -8.17 -3.88 -7.58
CA TRP A 20 -7.80 -3.33 -6.28
C TRP A 20 -6.41 -2.71 -6.33
N THR A 21 -6.24 -1.58 -5.66
CA THR A 21 -4.98 -0.85 -5.59
C THR A 21 -4.30 -1.02 -4.24
N VAL A 22 -2.96 -1.03 -4.23
CA VAL A 22 -2.20 -0.98 -2.98
C VAL A 22 -2.21 0.45 -2.46
N GLU A 23 -2.53 0.60 -1.18
CA GLU A 23 -2.56 1.89 -0.49
C GLU A 23 -1.76 1.83 0.81
N GLN A 24 -1.06 2.93 1.13
CA GLN A 24 -0.12 2.99 2.26
C GLN A 24 -0.46 4.11 3.26
N GLN A 25 -1.58 4.79 3.09
CA GLN A 25 -1.98 5.93 3.92
C GLN A 25 -1.92 5.65 5.43
N PHE A 26 -2.21 4.41 5.83
CA PHE A 26 -2.27 4.00 7.24
C PHE A 26 -1.11 3.10 7.68
N VAL A 27 -0.04 2.99 6.90
CA VAL A 27 1.08 2.08 7.19
C VAL A 27 1.70 2.31 8.57
N LEU A 28 1.80 3.55 9.02
CA LEU A 28 2.31 3.88 10.36
C LEU A 28 1.40 3.38 11.49
N GLN A 29 0.09 3.29 11.24
CA GLN A 29 -0.90 2.79 12.21
C GLN A 29 -1.03 1.27 12.18
N MET A 30 -0.79 0.66 11.03
CA MET A 30 -1.04 -0.75 10.76
C MET A 30 0.22 -1.60 10.69
N GLY A 31 1.36 -1.00 10.38
CA GLY A 31 2.61 -1.70 10.10
C GLY A 31 2.64 -2.43 8.75
N SER A 32 1.67 -2.19 7.87
CA SER A 32 1.58 -2.79 6.53
C SER A 32 0.78 -1.91 5.59
N SER A 33 0.99 -2.09 4.28
CA SER A 33 0.09 -1.64 3.24
C SER A 33 -1.16 -2.53 3.17
N TYR A 34 -2.19 -2.08 2.47
CA TYR A 34 -3.47 -2.78 2.33
C TYR A 34 -4.03 -2.63 0.92
N LEU A 35 -5.05 -3.41 0.58
CA LEU A 35 -5.79 -3.23 -0.66
C LEU A 35 -6.99 -2.30 -0.48
N LEU A 36 -7.17 -1.41 -1.47
CA LEU A 36 -8.22 -0.40 -1.56
C LEU A 36 -9.05 -0.61 -2.81
N ALA A 37 -10.38 -0.69 -2.66
CA ALA A 37 -11.33 -0.72 -3.76
C ALA A 37 -11.71 0.71 -4.16
N HIS A 38 -10.93 1.34 -5.05
CA HIS A 38 -11.11 2.74 -5.43
C HIS A 38 -11.74 2.90 -6.81
N GLY A 39 -13.06 2.75 -6.91
CA GLY A 39 -13.85 2.86 -8.15
C GLY A 39 -14.66 4.15 -8.29
N ILE A 40 -14.50 5.11 -7.38
CA ILE A 40 -15.25 6.39 -7.35
C ILE A 40 -16.78 6.13 -7.38
N GLY A 41 -17.23 5.16 -6.57
CA GLY A 41 -18.64 4.77 -6.49
C GLY A 41 -19.10 3.81 -7.60
N THR A 42 -18.19 3.30 -8.42
CA THR A 42 -18.47 2.23 -9.37
C THR A 42 -17.77 0.96 -8.88
N PRO A 43 -18.50 -0.14 -8.61
CA PRO A 43 -17.90 -1.40 -8.20
C PRO A 43 -16.80 -1.86 -9.15
N LEU A 44 -15.71 -2.36 -8.58
CA LEU A 44 -14.60 -2.91 -9.35
C LEU A 44 -15.06 -4.14 -10.14
N GLN A 45 -14.52 -4.33 -11.33
CA GLN A 45 -14.94 -5.41 -12.24
C GLN A 45 -14.15 -6.70 -11.98
N ARG A 46 -12.93 -6.60 -11.48
CA ARG A 46 -12.05 -7.73 -11.25
C ARG A 46 -11.70 -7.83 -9.76
N ASP A 47 -11.99 -9.00 -9.21
CA ASP A 47 -11.66 -9.33 -7.83
C ASP A 47 -10.14 -9.46 -7.63
N ALA A 48 -9.69 -9.16 -6.41
CA ALA A 48 -8.36 -9.57 -5.99
C ALA A 48 -8.39 -11.02 -5.53
N VAL A 49 -7.52 -11.88 -6.08
CA VAL A 49 -7.55 -13.32 -5.88
C VAL A 49 -6.21 -13.87 -5.43
N THR A 50 -6.24 -14.81 -4.50
CA THR A 50 -5.07 -15.60 -4.08
C THR A 50 -5.45 -17.03 -3.75
N THR A 51 -4.44 -17.87 -3.48
CA THR A 51 -4.61 -19.24 -3.01
C THR A 51 -3.93 -19.39 -1.66
N VAL A 52 -4.61 -20.04 -0.73
CA VAL A 52 -4.07 -20.40 0.59
C VAL A 52 -4.03 -21.92 0.76
N GLU A 53 -3.11 -22.42 1.59
CA GLU A 53 -3.00 -23.83 1.93
C GLU A 53 -3.59 -24.06 3.32
N VAL A 54 -4.77 -24.68 3.37
CA VAL A 54 -5.45 -25.05 4.63
C VAL A 54 -4.80 -26.30 5.23
N PRO A 55 -4.34 -26.26 6.49
CA PRO A 55 -3.49 -27.31 7.05
C PRO A 55 -4.23 -28.61 7.42
N ALA A 56 -5.52 -28.55 7.70
CA ALA A 56 -6.32 -29.70 8.14
C ALA A 56 -7.80 -29.53 7.74
N ASP A 57 -8.53 -30.65 7.67
CA ASP A 57 -10.00 -30.63 7.57
C ASP A 57 -10.60 -29.96 8.79
N GLY A 58 -11.63 -29.15 8.64
CA GLY A 58 -12.30 -28.52 9.75
C GLY A 58 -13.33 -27.44 9.40
N GLU A 59 -13.98 -26.92 10.42
CA GLU A 59 -14.79 -25.71 10.33
C GLU A 59 -13.92 -24.50 10.66
N TYR A 60 -13.80 -23.60 9.71
CA TYR A 60 -12.95 -22.40 9.80
C TYR A 60 -13.79 -21.13 9.96
N ASN A 61 -13.48 -20.32 10.93
CA ASN A 61 -13.96 -18.96 11.02
C ASN A 61 -13.23 -18.11 10.00
N LEU A 62 -13.96 -17.31 9.24
CA LEU A 62 -13.41 -16.27 8.39
C LEU A 62 -13.25 -14.99 9.21
N LEU A 63 -12.05 -14.45 9.26
CA LEU A 63 -11.74 -13.18 9.92
C LEU A 63 -11.07 -12.26 8.91
N VAL A 64 -11.52 -11.01 8.85
CA VAL A 64 -10.99 -10.01 7.91
C VAL A 64 -10.56 -8.76 8.67
N ARG A 65 -9.31 -8.33 8.45
CA ARG A 65 -8.83 -7.06 8.99
C ARG A 65 -9.19 -5.95 8.03
N THR A 66 -10.03 -5.04 8.48
CA THR A 66 -10.68 -4.02 7.67
C THR A 66 -10.94 -2.75 8.47
N LYS A 67 -11.60 -1.77 7.85
CA LYS A 67 -11.92 -0.47 8.45
C LYS A 67 -13.17 0.13 7.79
N ASN A 68 -14.08 0.68 8.59
CA ASN A 68 -15.16 1.54 8.09
C ASN A 68 -14.69 3.00 8.09
N TRP A 69 -14.24 3.49 6.96
CA TRP A 69 -13.66 4.83 6.86
C TRP A 69 -14.67 5.96 7.04
N THR A 70 -15.97 5.71 6.90
CA THR A 70 -17.03 6.73 7.06
C THR A 70 -17.61 6.81 8.47
N LYS A 71 -17.25 5.92 9.38
CA LYS A 71 -17.82 5.86 10.74
C LYS A 71 -17.63 7.15 11.55
N HIS A 72 -16.64 7.96 11.24
CA HIS A 72 -16.45 9.29 11.84
C HIS A 72 -17.57 10.27 11.53
N TRP A 73 -18.26 10.10 10.39
CA TRP A 73 -19.22 11.08 9.90
C TRP A 73 -20.64 10.56 9.87
N SER A 74 -20.84 9.24 9.90
CA SER A 74 -22.14 8.62 9.74
C SER A 74 -22.24 7.31 10.47
N ASP A 75 -23.36 7.09 11.17
CA ASP A 75 -23.78 5.79 11.68
C ASP A 75 -24.67 5.04 10.68
N GLY A 76 -24.92 5.62 9.52
CA GLY A 76 -25.67 5.02 8.43
C GLY A 76 -24.91 3.93 7.66
N PRO A 77 -25.47 3.44 6.55
CA PRO A 77 -24.77 2.48 5.69
C PRO A 77 -23.43 2.99 5.25
N THR A 78 -22.41 2.15 5.39
CA THR A 78 -21.07 2.49 4.95
C THR A 78 -20.93 2.30 3.44
N PRO A 79 -20.27 3.22 2.72
CA PRO A 79 -20.06 3.06 1.30
C PRO A 79 -18.92 2.10 0.94
N GLY A 80 -17.97 1.87 1.84
CA GLY A 80 -16.77 1.07 1.56
C GLY A 80 -16.94 -0.41 1.95
N ILE A 81 -17.92 -1.11 1.38
CA ILE A 81 -18.19 -2.51 1.71
C ILE A 81 -17.75 -3.47 0.62
N PHE A 82 -17.33 -4.65 1.04
CA PHE A 82 -16.92 -5.75 0.15
C PHE A 82 -17.27 -7.11 0.77
N GLN A 83 -17.18 -8.17 -0.02
CA GLN A 83 -17.30 -9.57 0.41
C GLN A 83 -15.98 -10.31 0.24
N VAL A 84 -15.82 -11.39 1.00
CA VAL A 84 -14.77 -12.38 0.79
C VAL A 84 -15.41 -13.65 0.24
N LEU A 85 -14.85 -14.14 -0.85
CA LEU A 85 -15.25 -15.42 -1.44
C LEU A 85 -14.20 -16.48 -1.08
N VAL A 86 -14.68 -17.66 -0.72
CA VAL A 86 -13.85 -18.85 -0.54
C VAL A 86 -14.31 -19.89 -1.55
N ASP A 87 -13.40 -20.35 -2.42
CA ASP A 87 -13.69 -21.25 -3.53
C ASP A 87 -14.86 -20.78 -4.42
N GLY A 88 -14.93 -19.48 -4.65
CA GLY A 88 -15.97 -18.84 -5.46
C GLY A 88 -17.32 -18.66 -4.75
N VAL A 89 -17.44 -19.05 -3.48
CA VAL A 89 -18.67 -18.86 -2.69
C VAL A 89 -18.49 -17.66 -1.78
N ALA A 90 -19.36 -16.66 -1.96
CA ALA A 90 -19.35 -15.45 -1.13
C ALA A 90 -19.78 -15.76 0.32
N ASP A 91 -19.04 -15.24 1.30
CA ASP A 91 -19.50 -15.20 2.68
C ASP A 91 -20.78 -14.36 2.79
N ALA A 92 -21.66 -14.73 3.71
CA ALA A 92 -22.89 -13.97 3.95
C ALA A 92 -22.64 -12.59 4.56
N ALA A 93 -21.51 -12.40 5.24
CA ALA A 93 -21.14 -11.11 5.82
C ALA A 93 -20.57 -10.17 4.77
N THR A 94 -20.84 -8.87 4.97
CA THR A 94 -20.12 -7.79 4.28
C THR A 94 -19.12 -7.18 5.24
N PHE A 95 -17.93 -6.85 4.74
CA PHE A 95 -16.83 -6.33 5.53
C PHE A 95 -16.65 -4.84 5.34
N GLY A 96 -15.97 -4.18 6.29
CA GLY A 96 -15.79 -2.74 6.31
C GLY A 96 -16.95 -1.97 6.92
N THR A 97 -17.75 -2.59 7.80
CA THR A 97 -19.08 -2.09 8.22
C THR A 97 -19.12 -1.46 9.61
N ASP A 98 -18.16 -1.74 10.50
CA ASP A 98 -18.32 -1.43 11.93
C ASP A 98 -17.42 -0.30 12.42
N LYS A 99 -16.13 -0.54 12.70
CA LYS A 99 -15.25 0.40 13.41
C LYS A 99 -14.51 1.35 12.47
N VAL A 100 -14.28 2.57 12.94
CA VAL A 100 -13.49 3.59 12.25
C VAL A 100 -12.00 3.28 12.21
N ASP A 101 -11.48 2.62 13.23
CA ASP A 101 -10.11 2.16 13.27
C ASP A 101 -9.96 0.79 12.63
N TRP A 102 -8.75 0.35 12.35
CA TRP A 102 -8.48 -0.97 11.85
C TRP A 102 -8.83 -2.03 12.89
N TYR A 103 -9.64 -3.00 12.48
CA TYR A 103 -10.18 -4.04 13.38
C TYR A 103 -10.37 -5.35 12.64
N TRP A 104 -10.52 -6.42 13.41
CA TRP A 104 -10.90 -7.72 12.90
C TRP A 104 -12.42 -7.87 12.89
N GLN A 105 -12.98 -8.08 11.71
CA GLN A 105 -14.38 -8.39 11.53
C GLN A 105 -14.56 -9.87 11.25
N ARG A 106 -15.51 -10.50 11.95
CA ARG A 106 -15.84 -11.90 11.77
C ARG A 106 -16.85 -12.07 10.64
N GLY A 107 -16.59 -13.02 9.74
CA GLY A 107 -17.54 -13.57 8.76
C GLY A 107 -18.16 -14.88 9.25
N GLY A 108 -18.58 -15.71 8.32
CA GLY A 108 -19.16 -17.02 8.57
C GLY A 108 -18.17 -18.09 9.02
N LYS A 109 -18.73 -19.28 9.30
CA LYS A 109 -17.98 -20.53 9.44
C LYS A 109 -18.06 -21.33 8.15
N ILE A 110 -16.93 -21.85 7.70
CA ILE A 110 -16.79 -22.51 6.41
C ILE A 110 -16.15 -23.87 6.63
N ALA A 111 -16.80 -24.94 6.17
CA ALA A 111 -16.23 -26.27 6.20
C ALA A 111 -15.20 -26.43 5.07
N LEU A 112 -13.93 -26.58 5.41
CA LEU A 112 -12.82 -26.72 4.45
C LEU A 112 -12.09 -28.03 4.63
N LYS A 113 -11.60 -28.58 3.53
CA LYS A 113 -10.71 -29.73 3.50
C LYS A 113 -9.25 -29.25 3.58
N LYS A 114 -8.37 -30.12 4.04
CA LYS A 114 -6.93 -29.89 3.91
C LYS A 114 -6.55 -29.69 2.43
N GLY A 115 -5.79 -28.66 2.14
CA GLY A 115 -5.29 -28.38 0.79
C GLY A 115 -5.48 -26.96 0.34
N LYS A 116 -5.43 -26.76 -0.97
CA LYS A 116 -5.50 -25.43 -1.58
C LYS A 116 -6.93 -24.95 -1.72
N HIS A 117 -7.16 -23.71 -1.29
CA HIS A 117 -8.43 -23.00 -1.42
C HIS A 117 -8.18 -21.61 -2.00
N THR A 118 -9.11 -21.11 -2.81
CA THR A 118 -9.04 -19.74 -3.34
C THR A 118 -9.71 -18.77 -2.39
N LEU A 119 -9.08 -17.60 -2.20
CA LEU A 119 -9.68 -16.44 -1.56
C LEU A 119 -9.83 -15.33 -2.60
N ALA A 120 -10.98 -14.67 -2.62
CA ALA A 120 -11.18 -13.49 -3.43
C ALA A 120 -11.81 -12.34 -2.61
N LEU A 121 -11.41 -11.10 -2.92
CA LEU A 121 -12.04 -9.89 -2.41
C LEU A 121 -12.94 -9.34 -3.51
N HIS A 122 -14.24 -9.31 -3.26
CA HIS A 122 -15.26 -8.82 -4.17
C HIS A 122 -15.81 -7.48 -3.69
N ASP A 123 -15.54 -6.43 -4.44
CA ASP A 123 -16.02 -5.09 -4.14
C ASP A 123 -17.50 -4.94 -4.47
N LEU A 124 -18.24 -4.29 -3.59
CA LEU A 124 -19.68 -4.08 -3.77
C LEU A 124 -20.05 -2.65 -4.18
N THR A 125 -19.14 -1.68 -3.99
CA THR A 125 -19.49 -0.27 -4.08
C THR A 125 -18.51 0.57 -4.88
N GLY A 126 -17.26 0.16 -5.00
CA GLY A 126 -16.19 0.97 -5.56
C GLY A 126 -15.87 2.23 -4.75
N PHE A 127 -16.21 2.21 -3.47
CA PHE A 127 -16.09 3.42 -2.65
C PHE A 127 -15.23 3.18 -1.41
N ASP A 128 -13.96 2.88 -1.69
CA ASP A 128 -12.89 2.79 -0.70
C ASP A 128 -13.03 1.68 0.34
N GLY A 129 -13.54 0.51 -0.06
CA GLY A 129 -13.43 -0.72 0.72
C GLY A 129 -11.96 -1.05 0.98
N ARG A 130 -11.61 -1.43 2.22
CA ARG A 130 -10.23 -1.64 2.64
C ARG A 130 -10.03 -3.01 3.26
N CYS A 131 -9.09 -3.77 2.73
CA CYS A 131 -8.70 -5.07 3.26
C CYS A 131 -7.19 -5.14 3.48
N ASP A 132 -6.78 -5.44 4.70
CA ASP A 132 -5.37 -5.65 5.06
C ASP A 132 -5.02 -7.14 5.07
N ALA A 133 -5.82 -7.96 5.72
CA ALA A 133 -5.57 -9.38 5.85
C ALA A 133 -6.86 -10.20 5.97
N VAL A 134 -6.77 -11.44 5.50
CA VAL A 134 -7.77 -12.48 5.68
C VAL A 134 -7.17 -13.63 6.48
N VAL A 135 -7.88 -14.09 7.52
CA VAL A 135 -7.49 -15.26 8.31
C VAL A 135 -8.61 -16.30 8.27
N LEU A 136 -8.25 -17.52 7.97
CA LEU A 136 -9.08 -18.70 8.18
C LEU A 136 -8.55 -19.45 9.41
N THR A 137 -9.38 -19.70 10.41
CA THR A 137 -8.96 -20.32 11.68
C THR A 137 -10.02 -21.20 12.28
N THR A 138 -9.61 -22.32 12.88
CA THR A 138 -10.51 -23.15 13.68
C THR A 138 -10.72 -22.63 15.11
N SER A 139 -10.01 -21.55 15.51
CA SER A 139 -10.21 -20.89 16.79
C SER A 139 -11.43 -19.98 16.79
N ASP A 140 -12.22 -20.00 17.86
CA ASP A 140 -13.31 -19.05 18.08
C ASP A 140 -12.84 -17.71 18.69
N GLU A 141 -11.56 -17.59 19.04
CA GLU A 141 -10.99 -16.37 19.61
C GLU A 141 -10.74 -15.31 18.53
N MET A 142 -11.13 -14.07 18.81
CA MET A 142 -10.80 -12.93 17.96
C MET A 142 -9.36 -12.47 18.22
N PRO A 143 -8.60 -12.11 17.19
CA PRO A 143 -7.33 -11.41 17.38
C PRO A 143 -7.56 -10.02 17.99
N GLY A 144 -6.55 -9.49 18.68
CA GLY A 144 -6.56 -8.10 19.10
C GLY A 144 -6.38 -7.13 17.94
N ASP A 145 -6.94 -5.93 18.09
CA ASP A 145 -6.96 -4.91 17.04
C ASP A 145 -5.70 -4.01 17.04
N SER A 146 -4.96 -3.96 18.17
CA SER A 146 -3.77 -3.12 18.30
C SER A 146 -2.65 -3.55 17.35
N LEU A 147 -1.77 -2.61 17.02
CA LEU A 147 -0.64 -2.85 16.11
C LEU A 147 0.29 -3.96 16.67
N ASP A 148 0.57 -3.96 17.97
CA ASP A 148 1.46 -4.94 18.59
C ASP A 148 0.86 -6.35 18.55
N GLU A 149 -0.45 -6.49 18.85
CA GLU A 149 -1.16 -7.78 18.76
C GLU A 149 -1.22 -8.27 17.31
N TYR A 150 -1.43 -7.38 16.36
CA TYR A 150 -1.42 -7.70 14.94
C TYR A 150 -0.04 -8.17 14.46
N ARG A 151 1.03 -7.44 14.81
CA ARG A 151 2.41 -7.84 14.52
C ARG A 151 2.75 -9.21 15.13
N ALA A 152 2.34 -9.44 16.37
CA ALA A 152 2.53 -10.74 17.02
C ALA A 152 1.76 -11.86 16.33
N LEU A 153 0.55 -11.61 15.84
CA LEU A 153 -0.22 -12.59 15.07
C LEU A 153 0.44 -12.90 13.72
N ARG A 154 0.88 -11.87 12.98
CA ARG A 154 1.62 -12.02 11.71
C ARG A 154 2.88 -12.88 11.91
N ALA A 155 3.68 -12.54 12.91
CA ALA A 155 4.91 -13.30 13.21
C ALA A 155 4.64 -14.78 13.54
N ARG A 156 3.51 -15.08 14.20
CA ARG A 156 3.11 -16.47 14.50
C ARG A 156 2.61 -17.23 13.27
N LEU A 157 1.89 -16.59 12.36
CA LEU A 157 1.25 -17.26 11.23
C LEU A 157 2.12 -17.26 9.97
N LEU A 158 2.92 -16.22 9.77
CA LEU A 158 3.74 -16.02 8.56
C LEU A 158 5.25 -16.16 8.84
N GLY A 159 5.65 -16.21 10.10
CA GLY A 159 7.03 -16.13 10.54
C GLY A 159 7.48 -14.70 10.84
N PRO A 160 8.64 -14.54 11.50
CA PRO A 160 9.17 -13.22 11.83
C PRO A 160 9.55 -12.47 10.55
N GLU A 161 9.19 -11.18 10.51
CA GLU A 161 9.63 -10.27 9.44
C GLU A 161 11.13 -10.00 9.64
N THR A 162 11.93 -10.33 8.64
CA THR A 162 13.36 -10.03 8.63
C THR A 162 13.60 -8.95 7.59
N PRO A 163 14.16 -7.79 7.98
CA PRO A 163 14.52 -6.75 7.02
C PRO A 163 15.48 -7.28 5.96
N VAL A 164 15.21 -6.95 4.72
CA VAL A 164 16.09 -7.30 3.58
C VAL A 164 17.01 -6.12 3.32
N ASP A 165 18.32 -6.38 3.41
CA ASP A 165 19.33 -5.38 3.08
C ASP A 165 19.27 -5.07 1.57
N LYS A 166 19.03 -3.82 1.24
CA LYS A 166 18.98 -3.29 -0.14
C LYS A 166 20.26 -2.61 -0.56
N GLY A 167 21.29 -2.60 0.29
CA GLY A 167 22.61 -2.09 0.02
C GLY A 167 22.90 -0.72 0.64
N GLU A 168 24.09 -0.21 0.35
CA GLU A 168 24.60 1.05 0.87
C GLU A 168 24.45 2.18 -0.16
N PHE A 169 24.13 3.37 0.30
CA PHE A 169 23.91 4.55 -0.50
C PHE A 169 24.57 5.76 0.15
N ASP A 170 25.10 6.67 -0.68
CA ASP A 170 25.66 7.93 -0.21
C ASP A 170 24.53 8.92 0.18
N PHE A 171 23.39 8.79 -0.49
CA PHE A 171 22.27 9.68 -0.32
C PHE A 171 20.92 8.93 -0.43
N VAL A 172 20.07 9.06 0.56
CA VAL A 172 18.73 8.47 0.56
C VAL A 172 17.68 9.58 0.50
N VAL A 173 16.88 9.57 -0.54
CA VAL A 173 15.75 10.50 -0.71
C VAL A 173 14.46 9.77 -0.36
N VAL A 174 13.77 10.28 0.64
CA VAL A 174 12.45 9.77 1.07
C VAL A 174 11.37 10.66 0.50
N GLY A 175 10.61 10.12 -0.44
CA GLY A 175 9.55 10.80 -1.17
C GLY A 175 9.95 11.17 -2.61
N GLY A 176 9.27 10.56 -3.58
CA GLY A 176 9.45 10.78 -5.03
C GLY A 176 8.55 11.88 -5.59
N GLY A 177 8.18 12.90 -4.79
CA GLY A 177 7.59 14.13 -5.30
C GLY A 177 8.59 14.92 -6.16
N ILE A 178 8.15 16.01 -6.79
CA ILE A 178 9.01 16.83 -7.66
C ILE A 178 10.32 17.22 -6.97
N SER A 179 10.26 17.67 -5.72
CA SER A 179 11.46 18.07 -4.96
C SER A 179 12.41 16.90 -4.72
N GLY A 180 11.86 15.71 -4.37
CA GLY A 180 12.66 14.52 -4.15
C GLY A 180 13.31 14.01 -5.45
N ILE A 181 12.59 14.02 -6.57
CA ILE A 181 13.16 13.68 -7.88
C ILE A 181 14.33 14.63 -8.21
N CYS A 182 14.14 15.94 -8.05
CA CYS A 182 15.21 16.92 -8.29
C CYS A 182 16.43 16.66 -7.39
N ALA A 183 16.21 16.38 -6.10
CA ALA A 183 17.28 16.08 -5.15
C ALA A 183 18.07 14.80 -5.56
N ALA A 184 17.32 13.74 -5.91
CA ALA A 184 17.91 12.47 -6.34
C ALA A 184 18.75 12.65 -7.63
N LEU A 185 18.20 13.33 -8.65
CA LEU A 185 18.90 13.60 -9.90
C LEU A 185 20.14 14.43 -9.68
N ALA A 186 20.04 15.50 -8.89
CA ALA A 186 21.18 16.37 -8.60
C ALA A 186 22.32 15.60 -7.90
N ALA A 187 22.01 14.83 -6.85
CA ALA A 187 23.01 14.04 -6.14
C ALA A 187 23.64 12.96 -7.04
N ALA A 188 22.82 12.23 -7.82
CA ALA A 188 23.28 11.18 -8.71
C ALA A 188 24.21 11.73 -9.81
N ARG A 189 23.90 12.88 -10.40
CA ARG A 189 24.72 13.56 -11.42
C ARG A 189 26.01 14.15 -10.87
N LEU A 190 26.07 14.38 -9.56
CA LEU A 190 27.31 14.73 -8.85
C LEU A 190 28.12 13.51 -8.42
N GLY A 191 27.69 12.29 -8.77
CA GLY A 191 28.42 11.05 -8.55
C GLY A 191 28.02 10.27 -7.30
N CYS A 192 27.02 10.73 -6.54
CA CYS A 192 26.51 9.99 -5.39
C CYS A 192 25.73 8.75 -5.84
N LYS A 193 25.85 7.66 -5.10
CA LYS A 193 24.95 6.50 -5.18
C LYS A 193 23.69 6.80 -4.38
N VAL A 194 22.55 6.91 -5.05
CA VAL A 194 21.29 7.42 -4.48
C VAL A 194 20.24 6.32 -4.39
N ALA A 195 19.56 6.22 -3.24
CA ALA A 195 18.28 5.55 -3.13
C ALA A 195 17.16 6.59 -3.20
N LEU A 196 16.19 6.42 -4.10
CA LEU A 196 14.97 7.20 -4.15
C LEU A 196 13.81 6.29 -3.72
N VAL A 197 13.24 6.55 -2.55
CA VAL A 197 12.16 5.75 -1.95
C VAL A 197 10.85 6.53 -2.07
N GLN A 198 9.85 5.91 -2.68
CA GLN A 198 8.53 6.51 -2.91
C GLN A 198 7.43 5.55 -2.47
N ASP A 199 6.50 6.04 -1.65
CA ASP A 199 5.37 5.27 -1.12
C ASP A 199 4.33 4.88 -2.18
N ARG A 200 4.26 5.63 -3.27
CA ARG A 200 3.34 5.38 -4.38
C ARG A 200 4.04 4.71 -5.56
N TYR A 201 3.26 4.10 -6.44
CA TYR A 201 3.78 3.48 -7.66
C TYR A 201 4.02 4.48 -8.80
N VAL A 202 3.70 5.75 -8.59
CA VAL A 202 3.99 6.85 -9.52
C VAL A 202 4.85 7.92 -8.87
N LEU A 203 5.68 8.55 -9.68
CA LEU A 203 6.53 9.68 -9.28
C LEU A 203 5.81 11.00 -9.54
N GLY A 204 6.19 12.05 -8.78
CA GLY A 204 5.70 13.42 -8.96
C GLY A 204 4.93 13.98 -7.78
N GLY A 205 4.46 13.10 -6.86
CA GLY A 205 3.69 13.54 -5.69
C GLY A 205 2.43 14.30 -6.10
N ASN A 206 2.27 15.55 -5.66
CA ASN A 206 1.13 16.38 -6.06
C ASN A 206 1.02 16.57 -7.58
N ASN A 207 2.16 16.63 -8.28
CA ASN A 207 2.21 16.69 -9.74
C ASN A 207 2.29 15.28 -10.35
N SER A 208 1.28 14.46 -10.09
CA SER A 208 1.12 13.12 -10.64
C SER A 208 -0.31 12.91 -11.15
N SER A 209 -0.53 11.82 -11.87
CA SER A 209 -1.86 11.40 -12.32
C SER A 209 -2.80 11.05 -11.16
N GLU A 210 -2.27 10.76 -9.97
CA GLU A 210 -3.07 10.45 -8.78
C GLU A 210 -3.62 11.70 -8.11
N VAL A 211 -2.79 12.75 -7.92
CA VAL A 211 -3.18 13.95 -7.15
C VAL A 211 -3.62 15.11 -8.07
N ARG A 212 -3.05 15.21 -9.27
CA ARG A 212 -3.46 16.10 -10.36
C ARG A 212 -3.37 17.59 -10.05
N VAL A 213 -2.32 18.01 -9.34
CA VAL A 213 -2.00 19.42 -9.12
C VAL A 213 -0.93 19.85 -10.11
N GLY A 214 -1.17 20.95 -10.82
CA GLY A 214 -0.22 21.54 -11.76
C GLY A 214 1.00 22.10 -11.05
N LEU A 215 2.15 22.10 -11.73
CA LEU A 215 3.32 22.82 -11.24
C LEU A 215 3.05 24.33 -11.29
N GLY A 216 3.32 24.99 -10.18
CA GLY A 216 3.19 26.44 -10.06
C GLY A 216 4.46 27.06 -9.47
N GLY A 217 4.55 28.37 -9.46
CA GLY A 217 5.69 29.12 -8.95
C GLY A 217 6.63 29.60 -10.03
N GLN A 218 7.71 30.25 -9.60
CA GLN A 218 8.76 30.78 -10.48
C GLN A 218 9.99 29.90 -10.39
N ILE A 219 10.54 29.59 -11.54
CA ILE A 219 11.82 28.87 -11.72
C ILE A 219 12.80 29.75 -12.49
N ASN A 220 14.05 29.38 -12.49
CA ASN A 220 15.12 30.16 -13.16
C ASN A 220 15.27 31.58 -12.61
N VAL A 221 15.12 31.70 -11.27
CA VAL A 221 15.25 32.98 -10.54
C VAL A 221 16.55 33.03 -9.75
N ASP A 222 17.05 34.24 -9.52
CA ASP A 222 18.22 34.45 -8.67
C ASP A 222 17.96 33.96 -7.23
N PRO A 223 19.00 33.47 -6.51
CA PRO A 223 20.43 33.42 -6.91
C PRO A 223 20.81 32.14 -7.68
N TYR A 224 19.92 31.21 -7.95
CA TYR A 224 20.23 29.91 -8.56
C TYR A 224 19.33 29.57 -9.77
N PRO A 225 19.37 30.36 -10.84
CA PRO A 225 18.45 30.18 -11.98
C PRO A 225 18.60 28.81 -12.66
N SER A 226 19.78 28.18 -12.60
CA SER A 226 20.04 26.86 -13.18
C SER A 226 19.24 25.70 -12.52
N LEU A 227 18.73 25.86 -11.30
CA LEU A 227 17.93 24.82 -10.65
C LEU A 227 16.64 24.52 -11.41
N GLY A 228 16.11 25.48 -12.17
CA GLY A 228 14.94 25.26 -13.01
C GLY A 228 15.14 24.26 -14.15
N TYR A 229 16.38 23.95 -14.55
CA TYR A 229 16.64 22.98 -15.62
C TYR A 229 16.13 21.58 -15.28
N LEU A 230 16.33 21.13 -14.03
CA LEU A 230 15.77 19.85 -13.58
C LEU A 230 14.27 19.80 -13.71
N LEU A 231 13.60 20.89 -13.31
CA LEU A 231 12.15 20.97 -13.37
C LEU A 231 11.64 20.96 -14.82
N ASN A 232 12.34 21.60 -15.74
CA ASN A 232 12.00 21.56 -17.17
C ASN A 232 12.15 20.16 -17.76
N GLU A 233 13.11 19.37 -17.25
CA GLU A 233 13.36 18.01 -17.71
C GLU A 233 12.26 17.04 -17.28
N ILE A 234 11.76 17.14 -16.03
CA ILE A 234 10.81 16.19 -15.44
C ILE A 234 9.37 16.69 -15.45
N GLY A 235 9.15 17.99 -15.53
CA GLY A 235 7.81 18.59 -15.50
C GLY A 235 6.99 18.24 -16.73
N PRO A 236 5.64 18.27 -16.63
CA PRO A 236 4.77 18.08 -17.76
C PRO A 236 4.86 19.28 -18.71
N ASP A 237 4.58 19.04 -20.00
CA ASP A 237 4.67 20.07 -21.06
C ASP A 237 3.59 21.17 -20.92
N ARG A 238 2.57 20.90 -20.10
CA ARG A 238 1.45 21.82 -19.87
C ARG A 238 1.13 21.98 -18.40
N ILE A 239 0.77 23.17 -17.97
CA ILE A 239 0.34 23.48 -16.60
C ILE A 239 -1.17 23.33 -16.48
N GLY A 240 -1.67 22.83 -15.37
CA GLY A 240 -3.10 22.78 -15.06
C GLY A 240 -3.43 21.84 -13.92
N ASN A 241 -4.48 22.19 -13.16
CA ASN A 241 -5.02 21.36 -12.09
C ASN A 241 -6.19 20.52 -12.59
N ALA A 242 -6.46 19.39 -11.93
CA ALA A 242 -7.61 18.52 -12.16
C ALA A 242 -7.79 18.12 -13.64
N ARG A 243 -6.70 17.91 -14.35
CA ARG A 243 -6.69 17.46 -15.76
C ARG A 243 -6.73 15.93 -15.84
N GLY A 244 -6.93 15.40 -17.03
CA GLY A 244 -6.82 13.94 -17.26
C GLY A 244 -5.43 13.39 -16.87
N ALA A 245 -5.34 12.14 -16.48
CA ALA A 245 -4.11 11.51 -15.96
C ALA A 245 -2.88 11.72 -16.89
N HIS A 246 -3.07 11.56 -18.21
CA HIS A 246 -2.02 11.72 -19.22
C HIS A 246 -1.35 13.11 -19.23
N HIS A 247 -2.04 14.13 -18.70
CA HIS A 247 -1.52 15.49 -18.64
C HIS A 247 -0.29 15.63 -17.74
N TYR A 248 -0.20 14.78 -16.71
CA TYR A 248 0.88 14.84 -15.72
C TYR A 248 2.15 14.10 -16.14
N GLN A 249 2.10 13.31 -17.21
CA GLN A 249 3.25 12.66 -17.82
C GLN A 249 4.14 11.93 -16.79
N ASP A 250 3.54 11.06 -15.98
CA ASP A 250 4.26 10.30 -14.94
C ASP A 250 5.36 9.43 -15.53
N ASP A 251 5.14 8.91 -16.73
CA ASP A 251 6.10 8.16 -17.53
C ASP A 251 7.36 8.97 -17.88
N LYS A 252 7.22 10.27 -18.13
CA LYS A 252 8.35 11.18 -18.38
C LYS A 252 9.26 11.25 -17.15
N LYS A 253 8.69 11.46 -15.96
CA LYS A 253 9.40 11.50 -14.69
C LYS A 253 10.12 10.17 -14.41
N LEU A 254 9.39 9.06 -14.56
CA LEU A 254 9.95 7.73 -14.37
C LEU A 254 11.10 7.44 -15.34
N LYS A 255 10.93 7.78 -16.61
CA LYS A 255 11.98 7.59 -17.63
C LYS A 255 13.26 8.35 -17.30
N VAL A 256 13.15 9.60 -16.85
CA VAL A 256 14.31 10.41 -16.47
C VAL A 256 15.02 9.80 -15.27
N VAL A 257 14.30 9.38 -14.25
CA VAL A 257 14.88 8.75 -13.06
C VAL A 257 15.56 7.42 -13.40
N LEU A 258 14.91 6.58 -14.21
CA LEU A 258 15.46 5.26 -14.62
C LEU A 258 16.66 5.37 -15.56
N ALA A 259 16.81 6.48 -16.28
CA ALA A 259 17.99 6.73 -17.12
C ALA A 259 19.24 7.06 -16.29
N GLU A 260 19.08 7.43 -15.02
CA GLU A 260 20.17 7.82 -14.15
C GLU A 260 20.77 6.59 -13.43
N LYS A 261 21.96 6.17 -13.86
CA LYS A 261 22.58 4.91 -13.40
C LYS A 261 22.91 4.87 -11.90
N ASN A 262 23.09 6.06 -11.30
CA ASN A 262 23.43 6.20 -9.89
C ASN A 262 22.18 6.24 -8.98
N ILE A 263 20.95 6.12 -9.54
CA ILE A 263 19.73 6.05 -8.76
C ILE A 263 19.22 4.61 -8.72
N THR A 264 18.99 4.11 -7.51
CA THR A 264 18.16 2.93 -7.26
C THR A 264 16.78 3.41 -6.81
N LEU A 265 15.75 3.11 -7.61
CA LEU A 265 14.38 3.51 -7.35
C LEU A 265 13.61 2.41 -6.62
N PHE A 266 12.96 2.76 -5.51
CA PHE A 266 12.06 1.93 -4.74
C PHE A 266 10.66 2.54 -4.76
N LEU A 267 9.75 1.99 -5.58
CA LEU A 267 8.33 2.39 -5.65
C LEU A 267 7.49 1.47 -4.78
N GLY A 268 6.47 2.02 -4.12
CA GLY A 268 5.60 1.27 -3.23
C GLY A 268 6.23 1.01 -1.85
N TYR A 269 7.26 1.74 -1.47
CA TYR A 269 7.95 1.61 -0.18
C TYR A 269 7.75 2.84 0.69
N THR A 270 7.17 2.65 1.88
CA THR A 270 7.05 3.71 2.90
C THR A 270 8.16 3.57 3.92
N VAL A 271 8.98 4.61 4.09
CA VAL A 271 9.98 4.65 5.16
C VAL A 271 9.26 4.84 6.50
N THR A 272 9.47 3.89 7.41
CA THR A 272 8.82 3.85 8.73
C THR A 272 9.78 4.13 9.88
N GLU A 273 11.06 3.85 9.69
CA GLU A 273 12.06 3.98 10.75
C GLU A 273 13.39 4.53 10.21
N VAL A 274 14.10 5.23 11.07
CA VAL A 274 15.45 5.73 10.83
C VAL A 274 16.34 5.33 11.98
N GLU A 275 17.37 4.56 11.71
CA GLU A 275 18.38 4.18 12.71
C GLU A 275 19.52 5.17 12.72
N LYS A 276 19.90 5.60 13.91
CA LYS A 276 20.99 6.55 14.13
C LYS A 276 22.03 5.98 15.09
N MET A 277 23.27 6.36 14.87
CA MET A 277 24.36 6.18 15.83
C MET A 277 24.97 7.56 16.11
N GLY A 278 24.62 8.13 17.26
CA GLY A 278 24.90 9.54 17.56
C GLY A 278 24.19 10.46 16.56
N ASP A 279 24.92 11.32 15.90
CA ASP A 279 24.39 12.26 14.89
C ASP A 279 24.42 11.70 13.46
N THR A 280 24.84 10.45 13.29
CA THR A 280 24.94 9.82 11.97
C THR A 280 23.76 8.88 11.71
N ILE A 281 23.06 9.05 10.58
CA ILE A 281 22.07 8.09 10.09
C ILE A 281 22.84 6.86 9.59
N ARG A 282 22.40 5.67 10.04
CA ARG A 282 23.00 4.38 9.66
C ARG A 282 22.15 3.64 8.65
N SER A 283 20.84 3.63 8.88
CA SER A 283 19.90 2.99 7.96
C SER A 283 18.56 3.67 7.98
N VAL A 284 17.78 3.42 6.96
CA VAL A 284 16.33 3.65 6.93
C VAL A 284 15.64 2.31 6.71
N VAL A 285 14.52 2.10 7.38
CA VAL A 285 13.68 0.91 7.20
C VAL A 285 12.43 1.32 6.47
N ALA A 286 12.09 0.58 5.43
CA ALA A 286 10.88 0.82 4.64
C ALA A 286 10.04 -0.46 4.54
N VAL A 287 8.73 -0.29 4.48
CA VAL A 287 7.72 -1.33 4.29
C VAL A 287 7.13 -1.20 2.90
N GLU A 288 7.03 -2.32 2.18
CA GLU A 288 6.38 -2.45 0.88
C GLU A 288 4.86 -2.66 1.02
#